data_2776ae9967337b86ff8e35c46148b27b
#
_entry.id   2776ae9967337b86ff8e35c46148b27b
#
_cell.length_a   1.000
_cell.length_b   1.000
_cell.length_c   1.000
_cell.angle_alpha   90.00
_cell.angle_beta   90.00
_cell.angle_gamma   90.00
#
_symmetry.space_group_name_H-M   'P 1'
#
loop_
_entity.id
_entity.type
_entity.pdbx_description
1 polymer ?
#
loop_
_entity_poly.entity_id
_entity_poly.type
_entity_poly.pdbx_seq_one_letter_code
_entity_poly.pdbx_strand_id
1 'polypeptide(L)'
;MSSTFTDSRLGVGTLMLGSTDYGAQIANVVLTPTVDSTDGTPTLANPEPLPEEKESWALEGSAIQDFGLVSGFVNYCFDNAGAVVAFEFTPVTDDGLKYTGTCRVWSIPIGGDAGVQITADFSFAVEGKPTRVPGAAAMSAKAKA
;
A
#
# COMPACT_ATOMS: atom_id res chain seq x y z
N MET A 1 -15.61 -18.80 -23.94
CA MET A 1 -14.48 -19.22 -23.08
C MET A 1 -14.76 -18.77 -21.65
N SER A 2 -14.74 -19.67 -20.73
CA SER A 2 -14.96 -19.34 -19.32
C SER A 2 -13.65 -18.93 -18.67
N SER A 3 -13.70 -17.88 -17.86
CA SER A 3 -12.54 -17.50 -17.07
C SER A 3 -12.50 -18.31 -15.78
N THR A 4 -11.30 -18.66 -15.36
CA THR A 4 -11.10 -19.36 -14.10
C THR A 4 -11.00 -18.35 -12.96
N PHE A 5 -11.85 -18.53 -11.97
CA PHE A 5 -11.82 -17.68 -10.77
C PHE A 5 -10.95 -18.34 -9.69
N THR A 6 -10.03 -17.57 -9.15
CA THR A 6 -9.25 -18.00 -8.00
C THR A 6 -9.49 -17.04 -6.86
N ASP A 7 -10.00 -17.56 -5.75
CA ASP A 7 -10.23 -16.75 -4.54
C ASP A 7 -8.88 -16.37 -3.94
N SER A 8 -8.63 -15.06 -3.83
CA SER A 8 -7.39 -14.54 -3.29
C SER A 8 -7.60 -14.00 -1.89
N ARG A 9 -6.79 -14.47 -0.95
CA ARG A 9 -6.80 -14.03 0.43
C ARG A 9 -5.42 -13.58 0.83
N LEU A 10 -5.34 -12.54 1.66
CA LEU A 10 -4.08 -12.17 2.26
C LEU A 10 -3.61 -13.33 3.15
N GLY A 11 -2.48 -13.89 2.80
CA GLY A 11 -1.86 -14.97 3.55
C GLY A 11 -0.48 -14.57 3.99
N VAL A 12 0.48 -15.47 3.84
CA VAL A 12 1.87 -15.15 4.09
C VAL A 12 2.35 -14.20 2.99
N GLY A 13 2.53 -12.95 3.36
CA GLY A 13 2.98 -11.90 2.46
C GLY A 13 4.08 -11.07 3.10
N THR A 14 4.55 -10.06 2.37
CA THR A 14 5.58 -9.15 2.86
C THR A 14 5.20 -7.70 2.59
N LEU A 15 5.63 -6.82 3.48
CA LEU A 15 5.61 -5.38 3.28
C LEU A 15 7.00 -4.85 3.62
N MET A 16 7.74 -4.44 2.62
CA MET A 16 9.05 -3.85 2.80
C MET A 16 8.97 -2.33 2.70
N LEU A 17 9.59 -1.65 3.64
CA LEU A 17 9.81 -0.22 3.60
C LEU A 17 11.33 0.01 3.62
N GLY A 18 11.82 0.62 2.55
CA GLY A 18 13.26 0.67 2.34
C GLY A 18 13.82 -0.74 2.12
N SER A 19 14.68 -1.19 3.01
CA SER A 19 15.28 -2.53 2.93
C SER A 19 14.79 -3.51 4.01
N THR A 20 13.78 -3.12 4.80
CA THR A 20 13.32 -3.91 5.94
C THR A 20 11.90 -4.41 5.71
N ASP A 21 11.68 -5.71 5.97
CA ASP A 21 10.36 -6.33 5.90
C ASP A 21 9.66 -6.20 7.27
N TYR A 22 8.51 -5.54 7.28
CA TYR A 22 7.70 -5.35 8.47
C TYR A 22 6.48 -6.28 8.52
N GLY A 23 6.40 -7.26 7.64
CA GLY A 23 5.25 -8.14 7.52
C GLY A 23 4.83 -8.82 8.82
N ALA A 24 5.79 -9.16 9.68
CA ALA A 24 5.49 -9.80 10.98
C ALA A 24 4.75 -8.88 11.95
N GLN A 25 4.83 -7.57 11.77
CA GLN A 25 4.20 -6.59 12.64
C GLN A 25 2.95 -5.96 12.00
N ILE A 26 2.63 -6.32 10.79
CA ILE A 26 1.51 -5.75 10.04
C ILE A 26 0.35 -6.74 10.05
N ALA A 27 -0.77 -6.33 10.63
CA ALA A 27 -1.97 -7.17 10.69
C ALA A 27 -2.85 -7.00 9.44
N ASN A 28 -2.78 -5.84 8.79
CA ASN A 28 -3.64 -5.51 7.67
C ASN A 28 -2.91 -4.51 6.76
N VAL A 29 -2.94 -4.72 5.46
CA VAL A 29 -2.37 -3.80 4.46
C VAL A 29 -3.32 -3.68 3.29
N VAL A 30 -3.61 -2.45 2.89
CA VAL A 30 -4.44 -2.17 1.72
C VAL A 30 -3.80 -1.04 0.93
N LEU A 31 -3.68 -1.20 -0.38
CA LEU A 31 -3.38 -0.10 -1.30
C LEU A 31 -4.71 0.45 -1.79
N THR A 32 -5.03 1.67 -1.42
CA THR A 32 -6.34 2.27 -1.67
C THR A 32 -6.22 3.36 -2.73
N PRO A 33 -6.89 3.21 -3.88
CA PRO A 33 -6.99 4.28 -4.86
C PRO A 33 -8.12 5.24 -4.49
N THR A 34 -7.92 6.52 -4.79
CA THR A 34 -8.95 7.55 -4.65
C THR A 34 -8.97 8.36 -5.94
N VAL A 35 -10.15 8.54 -6.50
CA VAL A 35 -10.32 9.36 -7.69
C VAL A 35 -10.90 10.70 -7.29
N ASP A 36 -10.16 11.76 -7.57
CA ASP A 36 -10.60 13.14 -7.36
C ASP A 36 -11.05 13.71 -8.69
N SER A 37 -12.22 14.31 -8.71
CA SER A 37 -12.79 14.93 -9.90
C SER A 37 -12.95 16.43 -9.68
N THR A 38 -12.47 17.21 -10.63
CA THR A 38 -12.59 18.66 -10.61
C THR A 38 -13.30 19.11 -11.89
N ASP A 39 -14.35 19.92 -11.75
CA ASP A 39 -15.07 20.44 -12.90
C ASP A 39 -14.17 21.34 -13.73
N GLY A 40 -14.22 21.15 -15.05
CA GLY A 40 -13.50 22.01 -15.96
C GLY A 40 -14.12 23.41 -16.02
N THR A 41 -13.34 24.39 -16.46
CA THR A 41 -13.81 25.76 -16.63
C THR A 41 -14.53 25.89 -17.95
N PRO A 42 -15.84 26.26 -17.98
CA PRO A 42 -16.56 26.49 -19.23
C PRO A 42 -15.97 27.67 -20.00
N THR A 43 -15.88 27.51 -21.32
CA THR A 43 -15.44 28.57 -22.23
C THR A 43 -16.42 28.68 -23.39
N LEU A 44 -16.30 29.73 -24.18
CA LEU A 44 -17.15 29.89 -25.38
C LEU A 44 -16.93 28.78 -26.40
N ALA A 45 -15.71 28.25 -26.47
CA ALA A 45 -15.39 27.13 -27.37
C ALA A 45 -15.83 25.79 -26.83
N ASN A 46 -15.90 25.68 -25.52
CA ASN A 46 -16.33 24.44 -24.84
C ASN A 46 -17.13 24.78 -23.60
N PRO A 47 -18.44 24.99 -23.72
CA PRO A 47 -19.29 25.39 -22.60
C PRO A 47 -19.53 24.22 -21.60
N GLU A 48 -19.29 22.97 -22.00
CA GLU A 48 -19.45 21.78 -21.16
C GLU A 48 -18.16 20.96 -21.19
N PRO A 49 -17.07 21.43 -20.55
CA PRO A 49 -15.82 20.66 -20.52
C PRO A 49 -15.97 19.40 -19.67
N LEU A 50 -15.25 18.36 -20.06
CA LEU A 50 -15.18 17.14 -19.25
C LEU A 50 -14.48 17.43 -17.93
N PRO A 51 -14.96 16.84 -16.82
CA PRO A 51 -14.26 16.96 -15.53
C PRO A 51 -12.86 16.39 -15.62
N GLU A 52 -11.92 17.02 -14.92
CA GLU A 52 -10.60 16.46 -14.72
C GLU A 52 -10.66 15.45 -13.57
N GLU A 53 -10.21 14.25 -13.85
CA GLU A 53 -10.14 13.20 -12.85
C GLU A 53 -8.69 12.81 -12.61
N LYS A 54 -8.34 12.66 -11.33
CA LYS A 54 -7.00 12.27 -10.93
C LYS A 54 -7.07 11.14 -9.93
N GLU A 55 -6.34 10.06 -10.19
CA GLU A 55 -6.21 8.95 -9.28
C GLU A 55 -5.03 9.17 -8.34
N SER A 56 -5.27 9.04 -7.06
CA SER A 56 -4.22 9.05 -6.04
C SER A 56 -4.28 7.76 -5.25
N TRP A 57 -3.15 7.36 -4.68
CA TRP A 57 -3.02 6.10 -3.96
C TRP A 57 -2.53 6.34 -2.55
N ALA A 58 -2.96 5.47 -1.63
CA ALA A 58 -2.50 5.47 -0.26
C ALA A 58 -2.20 4.03 0.18
N LEU A 59 -1.13 3.89 0.95
CA LEU A 59 -0.78 2.63 1.60
C LEU A 59 -1.33 2.69 3.01
N GLU A 60 -2.36 1.89 3.28
CA GLU A 60 -3.09 1.92 4.54
C GLU A 60 -3.06 0.55 5.21
N GLY A 61 -3.26 0.54 6.51
CA GLY A 61 -3.35 -0.71 7.24
C GLY A 61 -3.26 -0.54 8.74
N SER A 62 -3.06 -1.67 9.43
CA SER A 62 -2.90 -1.73 10.88
C SER A 62 -1.61 -2.45 11.22
N ALA A 63 -0.86 -1.89 12.16
CA ALA A 63 0.39 -2.46 12.64
C ALA A 63 0.27 -2.83 14.12
N ILE A 64 0.93 -3.91 14.50
CA ILE A 64 1.07 -4.28 15.91
C ILE A 64 2.25 -3.51 16.48
N GLN A 65 2.04 -2.84 17.62
CA GLN A 65 3.08 -2.04 18.25
C GLN A 65 4.01 -2.93 19.07
N ASP A 66 5.31 -2.83 18.78
CA ASP A 66 6.36 -3.51 19.55
C ASP A 66 7.39 -2.47 19.98
N PHE A 67 7.26 -2.03 21.22
CA PHE A 67 8.13 -0.98 21.76
C PHE A 67 9.52 -1.50 22.16
N GLY A 68 9.64 -2.80 22.36
CA GLY A 68 10.92 -3.40 22.75
C GLY A 68 11.88 -3.60 21.57
N LEU A 69 11.37 -3.55 20.35
CA LEU A 69 12.15 -3.77 19.15
C LEU A 69 12.57 -2.42 18.54
N VAL A 70 13.87 -2.11 18.61
CA VAL A 70 14.41 -0.83 18.12
C VAL A 70 14.07 -0.60 16.64
N SER A 71 14.11 -1.69 15.84
CA SER A 71 13.78 -1.64 14.42
C SER A 71 12.30 -1.95 14.14
N GLY A 72 11.42 -1.83 15.15
CA GLY A 72 10.00 -2.05 14.99
C GLY A 72 9.34 -1.02 14.08
N PHE A 73 8.19 -1.38 13.52
CA PHE A 73 7.48 -0.53 12.56
C PHE A 73 7.11 0.83 13.16
N VAL A 74 6.59 0.85 14.39
CA VAL A 74 6.20 2.08 15.07
C VAL A 74 7.41 3.00 15.27
N ASN A 75 8.52 2.44 15.72
CA ASN A 75 9.75 3.20 15.93
C ASN A 75 10.32 3.72 14.62
N TYR A 76 10.26 2.91 13.57
CA TYR A 76 10.69 3.32 12.24
C TYR A 76 9.89 4.53 11.74
N CYS A 77 8.56 4.49 11.88
CA CYS A 77 7.69 5.59 11.46
C CYS A 77 7.97 6.86 12.25
N PHE A 78 8.22 6.72 13.55
CA PHE A 78 8.52 7.88 14.40
C PHE A 78 9.85 8.53 14.02
N ASP A 79 10.89 7.71 13.83
CA ASP A 79 12.23 8.20 13.53
C ASP A 79 12.36 8.77 12.11
N ASN A 80 11.54 8.27 11.18
CA ASN A 80 11.61 8.66 9.77
C ASN A 80 10.38 9.44 9.31
N ALA A 81 9.67 10.10 10.24
CA ALA A 81 8.48 10.88 9.91
C ALA A 81 8.82 11.97 8.87
N GLY A 82 8.03 12.02 7.80
CA GLY A 82 8.25 12.95 6.69
C GLY A 82 9.19 12.45 5.61
N ALA A 83 9.83 11.30 5.80
CA ALA A 83 10.74 10.74 4.80
C ALA A 83 9.97 10.06 3.67
N VAL A 84 10.49 10.17 2.45
CA VAL A 84 10.00 9.43 1.30
C VAL A 84 10.82 8.16 1.16
N VAL A 85 10.16 7.02 1.22
CA VAL A 85 10.82 5.71 1.16
C VAL A 85 10.17 4.84 0.11
N ALA A 86 10.97 3.94 -0.47
CA ALA A 86 10.42 2.93 -1.38
C ALA A 86 9.69 1.85 -0.59
N PHE A 87 8.58 1.35 -1.13
CA PHE A 87 7.87 0.24 -0.54
C PHE A 87 7.70 -0.89 -1.54
N GLU A 88 7.55 -2.09 -1.04
CA GLU A 88 7.26 -3.27 -1.82
C GLU A 88 6.25 -4.12 -1.05
N PHE A 89 5.08 -4.30 -1.62
CA PHE A 89 4.00 -5.07 -1.02
C PHE A 89 3.76 -6.34 -1.82
N THR A 90 3.94 -7.50 -1.18
CA THR A 90 3.64 -8.80 -1.76
C THR A 90 2.46 -9.40 -0.98
N PRO A 91 1.23 -9.39 -1.56
CA PRO A 91 0.05 -9.88 -0.85
C PRO A 91 0.12 -11.36 -0.49
N VAL A 92 0.64 -12.17 -1.42
CA VAL A 92 0.82 -13.62 -1.21
C VAL A 92 2.18 -13.99 -1.77
N THR A 93 3.07 -14.43 -0.89
CA THR A 93 4.47 -14.74 -1.26
C THR A 93 4.54 -15.82 -2.34
N ASP A 94 3.67 -16.82 -2.26
CA ASP A 94 3.66 -17.95 -3.21
C ASP A 94 3.34 -17.51 -4.63
N ASP A 95 2.50 -16.49 -4.81
CA ASP A 95 2.16 -15.96 -6.12
C ASP A 95 3.27 -15.09 -6.71
N GLY A 96 4.08 -14.48 -5.86
CA GLY A 96 5.18 -13.62 -6.28
C GLY A 96 4.76 -12.28 -6.84
N LEU A 97 3.47 -11.98 -6.92
CA LEU A 97 2.97 -10.70 -7.40
C LEU A 97 3.30 -9.60 -6.39
N LYS A 98 3.85 -8.50 -6.88
CA LYS A 98 4.29 -7.38 -6.05
C LYS A 98 3.72 -6.08 -6.55
N TYR A 99 3.53 -5.16 -5.61
CA TYR A 99 3.24 -3.76 -5.92
C TYR A 99 4.35 -2.90 -5.31
N THR A 100 5.02 -2.13 -6.16
CA THR A 100 6.16 -1.31 -5.74
C THR A 100 5.89 0.16 -6.01
N GLY A 101 6.50 1.01 -5.21
CA GLY A 101 6.37 2.46 -5.37
C GLY A 101 7.11 3.18 -4.26
N THR A 102 6.81 4.45 -4.12
CA THR A 102 7.34 5.28 -3.03
C THR A 102 6.20 5.90 -2.24
N CYS A 103 6.38 5.98 -0.94
CA CYS A 103 5.41 6.60 -0.05
C CYS A 103 6.13 7.52 0.95
N ARG A 104 5.37 8.44 1.52
CA ARG A 104 5.88 9.31 2.58
C ARG A 104 5.43 8.75 3.92
N VAL A 105 6.38 8.41 4.75
CA VAL A 105 6.13 7.84 6.07
C VAL A 105 5.89 8.95 7.08
N TRP A 106 4.89 8.74 7.95
CA TRP A 106 4.58 9.64 9.06
C TRP A 106 4.48 8.85 10.35
N SER A 107 4.60 9.54 11.47
CA SER A 107 4.39 8.93 12.78
C SER A 107 2.97 8.39 12.89
N ILE A 108 2.83 7.22 13.50
CA ILE A 108 1.53 6.58 13.73
C ILE A 108 1.20 6.64 15.23
N PRO A 109 -0.06 6.43 15.62
CA PRO A 109 -0.43 6.48 17.04
C PRO A 109 0.40 5.52 17.88
N ILE A 110 0.81 5.99 19.06
CA ILE A 110 1.66 5.25 19.98
C ILE A 110 0.88 5.08 21.29
N GLY A 111 0.76 3.84 21.74
CA GLY A 111 0.06 3.53 22.98
C GLY A 111 -1.29 2.88 22.76
N GLY A 112 -1.99 2.59 23.86
CA GLY A 112 -3.28 1.93 23.87
C GLY A 112 -3.63 1.48 25.27
N ASP A 113 -4.58 0.56 25.39
CA ASP A 113 -5.04 0.07 26.68
C ASP A 113 -4.02 -0.88 27.33
N ALA A 114 -3.91 -0.79 28.66
CA ALA A 114 -3.01 -1.65 29.42
C ALA A 114 -3.47 -3.10 29.37
N GLY A 115 -2.52 -4.01 29.22
CA GLY A 115 -2.77 -5.45 29.26
C GLY A 115 -3.38 -6.03 28.00
N VAL A 116 -3.51 -5.27 26.93
CA VAL A 116 -4.05 -5.72 25.64
C VAL A 116 -2.99 -5.54 24.56
N GLN A 117 -3.05 -6.38 23.53
CA GLN A 117 -2.22 -6.19 22.36
C GLN A 117 -2.60 -4.87 21.69
N ILE A 118 -1.60 -4.02 21.45
CA ILE A 118 -1.82 -2.68 20.95
C ILE A 118 -1.60 -2.67 19.44
N THR A 119 -2.56 -2.14 18.70
CA THR A 119 -2.46 -1.92 17.26
C THR A 119 -2.60 -0.44 16.93
N ALA A 120 -2.05 -0.03 15.80
CA ALA A 120 -2.19 1.33 15.32
C ALA A 120 -2.46 1.31 13.82
N ASP A 121 -3.38 2.15 13.37
CA ASP A 121 -3.67 2.30 11.96
C ASP A 121 -2.68 3.28 11.33
N PHE A 122 -2.30 3.00 10.10
CA PHE A 122 -1.44 3.89 9.34
C PHE A 122 -2.04 4.18 7.98
N SER A 123 -1.72 5.35 7.43
CA SER A 123 -2.10 5.74 6.09
C SER A 123 -1.01 6.66 5.53
N PHE A 124 -0.32 6.18 4.49
CA PHE A 124 0.76 6.93 3.88
C PHE A 124 0.41 7.24 2.43
N ALA A 125 0.58 8.50 2.02
CA ALA A 125 0.37 8.88 0.63
C ALA A 125 1.44 8.26 -0.26
N VAL A 126 1.01 7.66 -1.36
CA VAL A 126 1.90 7.06 -2.36
C VAL A 126 2.12 8.05 -3.50
N GLU A 127 3.35 8.20 -3.94
CA GLU A 127 3.68 9.05 -5.08
C GLU A 127 3.28 8.38 -6.38
N GLY A 128 2.25 8.91 -7.03
CA GLY A 128 1.76 8.38 -8.29
C GLY A 128 1.12 7.01 -8.14
N LYS A 129 0.97 6.30 -9.24
CA LYS A 129 0.39 4.96 -9.27
C LYS A 129 1.47 3.92 -8.95
N PRO A 130 1.22 2.99 -8.01
CA PRO A 130 2.16 1.90 -7.78
C PRO A 130 2.38 1.05 -9.02
N THR A 131 3.57 0.49 -9.14
CA THR A 131 3.92 -0.39 -10.24
C THR A 131 3.61 -1.83 -9.86
N ARG A 132 2.88 -2.53 -10.71
CA ARG A 132 2.60 -3.95 -10.53
C ARG A 132 3.72 -4.77 -11.18
N VAL A 133 4.33 -5.66 -10.40
CA VAL A 133 5.33 -6.60 -10.89
C VAL A 133 4.69 -7.98 -10.88
N PRO A 134 4.42 -8.59 -12.05
CA PRO A 134 3.79 -9.92 -12.10
C PRO A 134 4.67 -10.97 -11.45
N GLY A 135 4.03 -11.94 -10.79
CA GLY A 135 4.75 -13.09 -10.24
C GLY A 135 5.19 -14.06 -11.31
N ALA A 136 6.12 -14.95 -10.97
CA ALA A 136 6.65 -15.94 -11.88
C ALA A 136 5.56 -16.86 -12.45
N ALA A 137 4.56 -17.22 -11.65
CA ALA A 137 3.45 -18.04 -12.11
C ALA A 137 2.60 -17.34 -13.17
N ALA A 138 2.31 -16.03 -12.97
CA ALA A 138 1.56 -15.25 -13.94
C ALA A 138 2.35 -15.04 -15.24
N MET A 139 3.64 -14.80 -15.13
CA MET A 139 4.52 -14.68 -16.30
C MET A 139 4.61 -15.98 -17.09
N SER A 140 4.72 -17.11 -16.41
CA SER A 140 4.76 -18.42 -17.05
C SER A 140 3.46 -18.73 -17.79
N ALA A 141 2.31 -18.44 -17.20
CA ALA A 141 1.02 -18.62 -17.87
C ALA A 141 0.89 -17.72 -19.11
N LYS A 142 1.35 -16.49 -19.01
CA LYS A 142 1.35 -15.54 -20.14
C LYS A 142 2.27 -15.99 -21.28
N ALA A 143 3.41 -16.58 -20.95
CA ALA A 143 4.36 -17.07 -21.95
C ALA A 143 3.83 -18.26 -22.74
N LYS A 144 2.91 -19.02 -22.17
CA LYS A 144 2.29 -20.18 -22.84
C LYS A 144 1.11 -19.82 -23.73
N ALA A 145 0.65 -18.58 -23.64
CA ALA A 145 -0.52 -18.12 -24.41
C ALA A 145 -0.20 -17.87 -25.89
#